data_56b5fa66843b6158613758415055c1f2
#
_entry.id   56b5fa66843b6158613758415055c1f2
#
_cell.length_a   1.000
_cell.length_b   1.000
_cell.length_c   1.000
_cell.angle_alpha   90.00
_cell.angle_beta   90.00
_cell.angle_gamma   90.00
#
_symmetry.space_group_name_H-M   'P 1'
#
loop_
_entity.id
_entity.type
_entity.pdbx_description
1 polymer ?
#
loop_
_entity_poly.entity_id
_entity_poly.type
_entity_poly.pdbx_seq_one_letter_code
_entity_poly.pdbx_strand_id
1 'polypeptide(L)'
;SMIADAIDKVSFDGVITVEESKSLATELDITEGMAFDRGYSSPYFVTDEDRLICEFENPSILITDKKISAIADLIPVLETVQKNGTPLIILAEEVEGEALATLVVNKNRGVLQVAAVRAPSFGERRKAALGDIAVLTGGTLISEDKAMSLEKVQISDLGQARRVTITKDTTTIVANDNENSELSNRIASIKRELDETDSDYDKEKLNERIAKLAGGVAVIKVGAPT
;
A
#
# COMPACT_ATOMS: atom_id res chain seq x y z
N SER A 1 16.12 -4.89 23.92
CA SER A 1 16.53 -5.52 22.66
C SER A 1 16.21 -4.62 21.47
N MET A 2 16.81 -4.87 20.33
CA MET A 2 16.56 -4.10 19.10
C MET A 2 15.07 -4.16 18.67
N ILE A 3 14.42 -5.30 18.82
CA ILE A 3 13.01 -5.47 18.50
C ILE A 3 12.14 -4.65 19.46
N ALA A 4 12.44 -4.67 20.76
CA ALA A 4 11.71 -3.86 21.74
C ALA A 4 11.87 -2.36 21.45
N ASP A 5 13.10 -1.93 21.10
CA ASP A 5 13.36 -0.54 20.73
C ASP A 5 12.59 -0.13 19.47
N ALA A 6 12.43 -1.05 18.50
CA ALA A 6 11.63 -0.79 17.30
C ALA A 6 10.17 -0.55 17.66
N ILE A 7 9.60 -1.36 18.55
CA ILE A 7 8.22 -1.20 19.00
C ILE A 7 8.04 0.12 19.73
N ASP A 8 8.99 0.53 20.57
CA ASP A 8 8.93 1.79 21.30
C ASP A 8 9.04 3.01 20.39
N LYS A 9 9.83 2.92 19.31
CA LYS A 9 10.05 4.02 18.37
C LYS A 9 8.93 4.22 17.37
N VAL A 10 8.27 3.13 16.98
CA VAL A 10 7.14 3.18 16.06
C VAL A 10 5.87 3.39 16.87
N SER A 11 4.94 4.21 16.41
CA SER A 11 3.66 4.38 17.09
C SER A 11 2.93 3.03 17.15
N PHE A 12 1.91 2.96 18.02
CA PHE A 12 1.12 1.73 18.24
C PHE A 12 0.59 1.12 16.93
N ASP A 13 0.37 1.96 15.92
CA ASP A 13 -0.11 1.54 14.60
C ASP A 13 1.01 1.24 13.62
N GLY A 14 2.27 1.36 14.02
CA GLY A 14 3.41 1.07 13.19
C GLY A 14 3.65 -0.43 13.03
N VAL A 15 4.37 -0.80 11.99
CA VAL A 15 4.65 -2.20 11.66
C VAL A 15 6.16 -2.41 11.53
N ILE A 16 6.61 -3.58 11.96
CA ILE A 16 8.00 -3.99 11.84
C ILE A 16 8.15 -4.92 10.63
N THR A 17 9.03 -4.58 9.70
CA THR A 17 9.40 -5.45 8.59
C THR A 17 10.88 -5.81 8.70
N VAL A 18 11.28 -6.90 8.03
CA VAL A 18 12.66 -7.38 8.05
C VAL A 18 13.20 -7.41 6.62
N GLU A 19 14.35 -6.81 6.41
CA GLU A 19 15.05 -6.79 5.12
C GLU A 19 16.49 -7.28 5.29
N GLU A 20 17.04 -7.88 4.24
CA GLU A 20 18.46 -8.17 4.21
C GLU A 20 19.26 -6.89 3.96
N SER A 21 20.39 -6.77 4.63
CA SER A 21 21.33 -5.68 4.46
C SER A 21 22.65 -6.20 3.90
N LYS A 22 23.34 -5.36 3.13
CA LYS A 22 24.71 -5.65 2.66
C LYS A 22 25.73 -5.48 3.77
N SER A 23 25.34 -4.85 4.87
CA SER A 23 26.16 -4.71 6.08
C SER A 23 26.20 -6.04 6.85
N LEU A 24 27.27 -6.27 7.60
CA LEU A 24 27.39 -7.42 8.50
C LEU A 24 26.62 -7.22 9.80
N ALA A 25 26.22 -6.00 10.10
CA ALA A 25 25.49 -5.67 11.31
C ALA A 25 23.99 -5.61 11.04
N THR A 26 23.19 -6.07 12.01
CA THR A 26 21.75 -5.87 11.99
C THR A 26 21.45 -4.41 12.35
N GLU A 27 20.69 -3.74 11.51
CA GLU A 27 20.33 -2.34 11.68
C GLU A 27 18.83 -2.18 11.83
N LEU A 28 18.43 -1.19 12.63
CA LEU A 28 17.04 -0.77 12.75
C LEU A 28 16.86 0.57 12.05
N ASP A 29 15.87 0.63 11.16
CA ASP A 29 15.51 1.86 10.45
C ASP A 29 14.02 2.11 10.61
N ILE A 30 13.63 3.37 10.80
CA ILE A 30 12.25 3.78 10.73
C ILE A 30 12.12 4.59 9.45
N THR A 31 11.23 4.16 8.57
CA THR A 31 11.04 4.78 7.26
C THR A 31 9.57 5.11 7.04
N GLU A 32 9.31 6.01 6.13
CA GLU A 32 7.93 6.32 5.73
C GLU A 32 7.29 5.06 5.18
N GLY A 33 6.04 4.86 5.55
CA GLY A 33 5.28 3.71 5.16
C GLY A 33 3.97 3.65 5.92
N MET A 34 3.15 2.67 5.57
CA MET A 34 1.86 2.47 6.21
C MET A 34 1.50 1.00 6.21
N ALA A 35 0.85 0.57 7.29
CA ALA A 35 0.24 -0.75 7.36
C ALA A 35 -1.25 -0.61 7.62
N PHE A 36 -2.04 -1.50 7.05
CA PHE A 36 -3.47 -1.57 7.30
C PHE A 36 -3.95 -3.02 7.29
N ASP A 37 -5.11 -3.25 7.93
CA ASP A 37 -5.63 -4.58 8.18
C ASP A 37 -6.49 -5.09 7.03
N ARG A 38 -5.89 -5.23 5.86
CA ARG A 38 -6.46 -5.88 4.69
C ARG A 38 -5.39 -6.75 4.05
N GLY A 39 -5.73 -8.00 3.78
CA GLY A 39 -4.84 -8.94 3.11
C GLY A 39 -5.14 -9.06 1.61
N TYR A 40 -4.46 -10.01 0.98
CA TYR A 40 -4.69 -10.27 -0.45
C TYR A 40 -6.12 -10.76 -0.72
N SER A 41 -6.65 -10.35 -1.87
CA SER A 41 -8.01 -10.72 -2.29
C SER A 41 -8.13 -12.21 -2.66
N SER A 42 -7.01 -12.88 -2.87
CA SER A 42 -6.95 -14.31 -3.16
C SER A 42 -5.64 -14.89 -2.62
N PRO A 43 -5.67 -16.09 -2.01
CA PRO A 43 -4.44 -16.76 -1.59
C PRO A 43 -3.53 -17.15 -2.76
N TYR A 44 -4.06 -17.18 -3.97
CA TYR A 44 -3.26 -17.46 -5.17
C TYR A 44 -2.30 -16.34 -5.55
N PHE A 45 -2.42 -15.15 -4.94
CA PHE A 45 -1.44 -14.06 -5.12
C PHE A 45 -0.15 -14.25 -4.32
N VAL A 46 -0.08 -15.24 -3.45
CA VAL A 46 1.11 -15.52 -2.65
C VAL A 46 2.33 -15.74 -3.54
N THR A 47 3.44 -15.10 -3.19
CA THR A 47 4.74 -15.24 -3.87
C THR A 47 5.71 -16.13 -3.08
N ASP A 48 5.49 -16.23 -1.76
CA ASP A 48 6.26 -17.10 -0.87
C ASP A 48 5.27 -18.04 -0.16
N GLU A 49 5.22 -19.29 -0.62
CA GLU A 49 4.25 -20.26 -0.13
C GLU A 49 4.56 -20.76 1.29
N ASP A 50 5.83 -20.74 1.69
CA ASP A 50 6.21 -21.17 3.04
C ASP A 50 5.74 -20.19 4.09
N ARG A 51 5.81 -18.90 3.80
CA ARG A 51 5.40 -17.82 4.69
C ARG A 51 3.96 -17.33 4.44
N LEU A 52 3.34 -17.79 3.36
CA LEU A 52 1.99 -17.39 2.92
C LEU A 52 1.87 -15.87 2.74
N ILE A 53 2.89 -15.27 2.17
CA ILE A 53 2.90 -13.83 1.88
C ILE A 53 3.07 -13.55 0.39
N CYS A 54 2.57 -12.38 -0.02
CA CYS A 54 2.86 -11.78 -1.31
C CYS A 54 3.79 -10.60 -1.06
N GLU A 55 4.95 -10.60 -1.68
CA GLU A 55 5.93 -9.53 -1.49
C GLU A 55 6.50 -9.11 -2.83
N PHE A 56 6.44 -7.82 -3.12
CA PHE A 56 7.01 -7.24 -4.33
C PHE A 56 7.98 -6.12 -3.97
N GLU A 57 9.11 -6.12 -4.66
CA GLU A 57 10.08 -5.03 -4.63
C GLU A 57 9.75 -4.03 -5.73
N ASN A 58 9.76 -2.76 -5.40
CA ASN A 58 9.52 -1.65 -6.31
C ASN A 58 8.24 -1.77 -7.14
N PRO A 59 7.11 -2.14 -6.53
CA PRO A 59 5.86 -2.26 -7.29
C PRO A 59 5.28 -0.90 -7.66
N SER A 60 4.47 -0.91 -8.71
CA SER A 60 3.52 0.16 -8.98
C SER A 60 2.21 -0.16 -8.27
N ILE A 61 1.47 0.87 -7.88
CA ILE A 61 0.23 0.72 -7.12
C ILE A 61 -0.88 1.48 -7.82
N LEU A 62 -1.91 0.75 -8.23
CA LEU A 62 -3.16 1.33 -8.73
C LEU A 62 -4.09 1.55 -7.55
N ILE A 63 -4.53 2.77 -7.34
CA ILE A 63 -5.35 3.16 -6.18
C ILE A 63 -6.69 3.67 -6.70
N THR A 64 -7.78 3.00 -6.34
CA THR A 64 -9.11 3.38 -6.79
C THR A 64 -10.17 3.09 -5.73
N ASP A 65 -11.22 3.89 -5.69
CA ASP A 65 -12.40 3.63 -4.87
C ASP A 65 -13.45 2.81 -5.61
N LYS A 66 -13.13 2.39 -6.84
CA LYS A 66 -14.05 1.61 -7.67
C LYS A 66 -14.00 0.13 -7.34
N LYS A 67 -15.13 -0.55 -7.56
CA LYS A 67 -15.21 -2.00 -7.61
C LYS A 67 -14.82 -2.44 -9.02
N ILE A 68 -13.99 -3.47 -9.14
CA ILE A 68 -13.49 -3.95 -10.43
C ILE A 68 -13.96 -5.38 -10.63
N SER A 69 -14.84 -5.60 -11.60
CA SER A 69 -15.39 -6.91 -11.96
C SER A 69 -14.99 -7.35 -13.37
N ALA A 70 -14.81 -6.39 -14.27
CA ALA A 70 -14.45 -6.64 -15.68
C ALA A 70 -12.96 -6.39 -15.90
N ILE A 71 -12.28 -7.37 -16.50
CA ILE A 71 -10.84 -7.26 -16.79
C ILE A 71 -10.55 -6.16 -17.82
N ALA A 72 -11.51 -5.86 -18.70
CA ALA A 72 -11.35 -4.82 -19.71
C ALA A 72 -10.93 -3.46 -19.13
N ASP A 73 -11.39 -3.12 -17.93
CA ASP A 73 -11.06 -1.88 -17.26
C ASP A 73 -9.58 -1.80 -16.87
N LEU A 74 -8.95 -2.95 -16.67
CA LEU A 74 -7.55 -3.04 -16.22
C LEU A 74 -6.54 -3.24 -17.35
N ILE A 75 -7.00 -3.61 -18.55
CA ILE A 75 -6.09 -3.97 -19.64
C ILE A 75 -5.03 -2.91 -19.92
N PRO A 76 -5.38 -1.61 -20.07
CA PRO A 76 -4.35 -0.59 -20.31
C PRO A 76 -3.28 -0.51 -19.22
N VAL A 77 -3.69 -0.61 -17.96
CA VAL A 77 -2.74 -0.58 -16.83
C VAL A 77 -1.86 -1.82 -16.83
N LEU A 78 -2.46 -3.00 -17.06
CA LEU A 78 -1.72 -4.26 -17.10
C LEU A 78 -0.70 -4.28 -18.22
N GLU A 79 -1.05 -3.80 -19.40
CA GLU A 79 -0.12 -3.68 -20.52
C GLU A 79 1.04 -2.74 -20.20
N THR A 80 0.74 -1.62 -19.56
CA THR A 80 1.76 -0.65 -19.17
C THR A 80 2.77 -1.24 -18.18
N VAL A 81 2.30 -1.88 -17.11
CA VAL A 81 3.22 -2.46 -16.11
C VAL A 81 3.99 -3.66 -16.65
N GLN A 82 3.36 -4.47 -17.50
CA GLN A 82 4.03 -5.60 -18.16
C GLN A 82 5.15 -5.10 -19.06
N LYS A 83 4.90 -4.07 -19.85
CA LYS A 83 5.89 -3.46 -20.74
C LYS A 83 7.07 -2.89 -19.96
N ASN A 84 6.81 -2.30 -18.78
CA ASN A 84 7.86 -1.74 -17.93
C ASN A 84 8.53 -2.79 -17.04
N GLY A 85 8.00 -4.00 -16.98
CA GLY A 85 8.55 -5.09 -16.16
C GLY A 85 8.38 -4.86 -14.66
N THR A 86 7.41 -4.04 -14.24
CA THR A 86 7.17 -3.75 -12.83
C THR A 86 6.03 -4.60 -12.27
N PRO A 87 6.12 -5.04 -10.98
CA PRO A 87 4.97 -5.63 -10.31
C PRO A 87 3.86 -4.60 -10.12
N LEU A 88 2.63 -5.08 -10.02
CA LEU A 88 1.45 -4.23 -9.79
C LEU A 88 0.67 -4.69 -8.57
N ILE A 89 0.40 -3.75 -7.68
CA ILE A 89 -0.59 -3.92 -6.60
C ILE A 89 -1.83 -3.13 -7.00
N ILE A 90 -2.99 -3.79 -6.97
CA ILE A 90 -4.27 -3.14 -7.22
C ILE A 90 -4.98 -2.97 -5.87
N LEU A 91 -5.14 -1.73 -5.47
CA LEU A 91 -5.85 -1.36 -4.25
C LEU A 91 -7.18 -0.73 -4.66
N ALA A 92 -8.26 -1.48 -4.48
CA ALA A 92 -9.60 -1.11 -4.97
C ALA A 92 -10.64 -1.36 -3.89
N GLU A 93 -11.85 -0.85 -4.08
CA GLU A 93 -12.96 -1.22 -3.21
C GLU A 93 -13.08 -2.74 -3.13
N GLU A 94 -13.10 -3.39 -4.28
CA GLU A 94 -13.02 -4.82 -4.41
C GLU A 94 -12.61 -5.20 -5.83
N VAL A 95 -11.80 -6.25 -5.97
CA VAL A 95 -11.56 -6.91 -7.25
C VAL A 95 -12.21 -8.28 -7.18
N GLU A 96 -13.15 -8.55 -8.08
CA GLU A 96 -13.97 -9.76 -8.02
C GLU A 96 -14.26 -10.34 -9.41
N GLY A 97 -14.93 -11.47 -9.43
CA GLY A 97 -15.47 -12.09 -10.65
C GLY A 97 -14.40 -12.37 -11.70
N GLU A 98 -14.72 -12.03 -12.95
CA GLU A 98 -13.84 -12.23 -14.11
C GLU A 98 -12.49 -11.52 -13.92
N ALA A 99 -12.50 -10.30 -13.41
CA ALA A 99 -11.26 -9.55 -13.20
C ALA A 99 -10.32 -10.30 -12.26
N LEU A 100 -10.82 -10.75 -11.12
CA LEU A 100 -10.02 -11.49 -10.14
C LEU A 100 -9.48 -12.80 -10.74
N ALA A 101 -10.36 -13.57 -11.39
CA ALA A 101 -9.98 -14.84 -12.01
C ALA A 101 -8.89 -14.66 -13.06
N THR A 102 -9.01 -13.65 -13.90
CA THR A 102 -8.04 -13.36 -14.96
C THR A 102 -6.68 -12.95 -14.37
N LEU A 103 -6.67 -12.13 -13.34
CA LEU A 103 -5.42 -11.75 -12.66
C LEU A 103 -4.72 -12.97 -12.05
N VAL A 104 -5.47 -13.84 -11.37
CA VAL A 104 -4.95 -15.06 -10.77
C VAL A 104 -4.33 -15.99 -11.83
N VAL A 105 -5.04 -16.22 -12.93
CA VAL A 105 -4.56 -17.07 -14.02
C VAL A 105 -3.25 -16.53 -14.60
N ASN A 106 -3.17 -15.25 -14.88
CA ASN A 106 -1.97 -14.65 -15.48
C ASN A 106 -0.81 -14.58 -14.49
N LYS A 107 -1.09 -14.40 -13.21
CA LYS A 107 -0.06 -14.50 -12.16
C LYS A 107 0.51 -15.93 -12.10
N ASN A 108 -0.36 -16.94 -12.10
CA ASN A 108 0.05 -18.34 -12.02
C ASN A 108 0.82 -18.80 -13.26
N ARG A 109 0.52 -18.21 -14.42
CA ARG A 109 1.27 -18.48 -15.66
C ARG A 109 2.61 -17.73 -15.74
N GLY A 110 2.91 -16.87 -14.77
CA GLY A 110 4.12 -16.05 -14.79
C GLY A 110 4.10 -14.89 -15.78
N VAL A 111 2.94 -14.57 -16.35
CA VAL A 111 2.78 -13.46 -17.30
C VAL A 111 2.74 -12.13 -16.57
N LEU A 112 2.12 -12.09 -15.39
CA LEU A 112 1.99 -10.89 -14.58
C LEU A 112 2.51 -11.12 -13.15
N GLN A 113 3.19 -10.12 -12.60
CA GLN A 113 3.46 -10.02 -11.17
C GLN A 113 2.43 -9.07 -10.60
N VAL A 114 1.35 -9.61 -10.06
CA VAL A 114 0.20 -8.80 -9.64
C VAL A 114 -0.41 -9.36 -8.36
N ALA A 115 -0.96 -8.49 -7.56
CA ALA A 115 -1.83 -8.84 -6.46
C ALA A 115 -2.90 -7.77 -6.30
N ALA A 116 -4.05 -8.16 -5.79
CA ALA A 116 -5.14 -7.26 -5.47
C ALA A 116 -5.39 -7.28 -3.97
N VAL A 117 -5.67 -6.12 -3.41
CA VAL A 117 -5.97 -5.91 -2.00
C VAL A 117 -7.21 -5.04 -1.91
N ARG A 118 -8.10 -5.38 -1.01
CA ARG A 118 -9.29 -4.59 -0.73
C ARG A 118 -8.89 -3.32 0.04
N ALA A 119 -9.47 -2.19 -0.35
CA ALA A 119 -9.22 -0.91 0.32
C ALA A 119 -9.67 -0.93 1.79
N PRO A 120 -8.93 -0.29 2.69
CA PRO A 120 -9.30 -0.23 4.10
C PRO A 120 -10.50 0.69 4.33
N SER A 121 -11.17 0.49 5.46
CA SER A 121 -12.33 1.28 5.89
C SER A 121 -13.54 1.17 4.95
N PHE A 122 -14.50 2.05 5.09
CA PHE A 122 -15.75 2.06 4.31
C PHE A 122 -16.19 3.49 4.04
N GLY A 123 -16.94 3.70 2.95
CA GLY A 123 -17.55 4.98 2.63
C GLY A 123 -16.53 6.11 2.47
N GLU A 124 -16.84 7.26 3.04
CA GLU A 124 -15.95 8.44 2.96
C GLU A 124 -14.61 8.22 3.67
N ARG A 125 -14.57 7.39 4.70
CA ARG A 125 -13.31 7.03 5.37
C ARG A 125 -12.41 6.20 4.47
N ARG A 126 -12.99 5.37 3.62
CA ARG A 126 -12.25 4.62 2.60
C ARG A 126 -11.57 5.56 1.61
N LYS A 127 -12.30 6.58 1.13
CA LYS A 127 -11.74 7.59 0.23
C LYS A 127 -10.61 8.36 0.89
N ALA A 128 -10.78 8.73 2.15
CA ALA A 128 -9.73 9.40 2.91
C ALA A 128 -8.49 8.52 3.08
N ALA A 129 -8.68 7.26 3.43
CA ALA A 129 -7.58 6.29 3.58
C ALA A 129 -6.84 6.07 2.26
N LEU A 130 -7.58 5.91 1.17
CA LEU A 130 -6.99 5.75 -0.17
C LEU A 130 -6.24 7.01 -0.60
N GLY A 131 -6.78 8.20 -0.27
CA GLY A 131 -6.09 9.46 -0.50
C GLY A 131 -4.78 9.56 0.27
N ASP A 132 -4.76 9.10 1.52
CA ASP A 132 -3.55 9.06 2.34
C ASP A 132 -2.49 8.14 1.69
N ILE A 133 -2.90 6.98 1.21
CA ILE A 133 -2.00 6.05 0.53
C ILE A 133 -1.49 6.64 -0.79
N ALA A 134 -2.36 7.32 -1.53
CA ALA A 134 -1.95 7.99 -2.77
C ALA A 134 -0.87 9.04 -2.52
N VAL A 135 -1.03 9.86 -1.49
CA VAL A 135 -0.01 10.86 -1.11
C VAL A 135 1.28 10.18 -0.69
N LEU A 136 1.20 9.14 0.13
CA LEU A 136 2.38 8.40 0.61
C LEU A 136 3.20 7.83 -0.54
N THR A 137 2.54 7.33 -1.57
CA THR A 137 3.17 6.61 -2.69
C THR A 137 3.39 7.45 -3.95
N GLY A 138 2.93 8.70 -3.93
CA GLY A 138 3.02 9.57 -5.10
C GLY A 138 2.05 9.23 -6.22
N GLY A 139 1.01 8.46 -5.90
CA GLY A 139 -0.02 8.07 -6.87
C GLY A 139 -1.21 9.01 -6.89
N THR A 140 -2.16 8.69 -7.74
CA THR A 140 -3.43 9.41 -7.87
C THR A 140 -4.57 8.46 -7.51
N LEU A 141 -5.46 8.90 -6.63
CA LEU A 141 -6.70 8.17 -6.36
C LEU A 141 -7.63 8.29 -7.57
N ILE A 142 -7.92 7.18 -8.22
CA ILE A 142 -8.85 7.12 -9.34
C ILE A 142 -10.25 7.00 -8.75
N SER A 143 -10.99 8.09 -8.77
CA SER A 143 -12.26 8.22 -8.05
C SER A 143 -13.45 8.36 -9.01
N GLU A 144 -14.54 7.66 -8.67
CA GLU A 144 -15.81 7.82 -9.38
C GLU A 144 -16.37 9.23 -9.22
N ASP A 145 -16.22 9.83 -8.06
CA ASP A 145 -16.72 11.18 -7.77
C ASP A 145 -16.10 12.24 -8.68
N LYS A 146 -14.90 11.99 -9.16
CA LYS A 146 -14.19 12.89 -10.08
C LYS A 146 -14.34 12.48 -11.53
N ALA A 147 -15.25 11.55 -11.83
CA ALA A 147 -15.50 11.01 -13.16
C ALA A 147 -14.24 10.47 -13.85
N MET A 148 -13.29 9.95 -13.08
CA MET A 148 -12.06 9.36 -13.58
C MET A 148 -12.31 7.93 -14.08
N SER A 149 -11.64 7.55 -15.14
CA SER A 149 -11.75 6.22 -15.74
C SER A 149 -10.47 5.42 -15.55
N LEU A 150 -10.61 4.15 -15.18
CA LEU A 150 -9.47 3.22 -15.07
C LEU A 150 -8.76 3.04 -16.42
N GLU A 151 -9.50 3.06 -17.52
CA GLU A 151 -8.94 2.89 -18.87
C GLU A 151 -8.01 4.03 -19.28
N LYS A 152 -8.15 5.21 -18.68
CA LYS A 152 -7.37 6.42 -18.97
C LYS A 152 -6.20 6.63 -18.02
N VAL A 153 -5.96 5.69 -17.10
CA VAL A 153 -4.86 5.80 -16.13
C VAL A 153 -3.52 5.79 -16.86
N GLN A 154 -2.70 6.78 -16.53
CA GLN A 154 -1.33 6.90 -17.03
C GLN A 154 -0.36 6.30 -16.02
N ILE A 155 0.85 5.98 -16.46
CA ILE A 155 1.88 5.47 -15.56
C ILE A 155 2.17 6.46 -14.42
N SER A 156 2.07 7.76 -14.68
CA SER A 156 2.26 8.80 -13.67
C SER A 156 1.19 8.82 -12.60
N ASP A 157 0.04 8.19 -12.85
CA ASP A 157 -1.05 8.06 -11.86
C ASP A 157 -0.81 6.93 -10.88
N LEU A 158 0.06 5.99 -11.21
CA LEU A 158 0.37 4.86 -10.33
C LEU A 158 1.28 5.30 -9.19
N GLY A 159 0.92 4.88 -7.97
CA GLY A 159 1.80 5.04 -6.83
C GLY A 159 3.00 4.11 -6.96
N GLN A 160 4.05 4.40 -6.21
CA GLN A 160 5.25 3.58 -6.16
C GLN A 160 5.70 3.40 -4.71
N ALA A 161 6.26 2.25 -4.44
CA ALA A 161 6.82 1.95 -3.13
C ALA A 161 8.13 1.18 -3.30
N ARG A 162 8.95 1.19 -2.28
CA ARG A 162 10.17 0.38 -2.27
C ARG A 162 9.83 -1.10 -2.12
N ARG A 163 8.83 -1.40 -1.28
CA ARG A 163 8.36 -2.77 -1.04
C ARG A 163 6.92 -2.76 -0.59
N VAL A 164 6.16 -3.75 -1.00
CA VAL A 164 4.83 -4.04 -0.44
C VAL A 164 4.80 -5.49 -0.02
N THR A 165 4.41 -5.75 1.22
CA THR A 165 4.24 -7.09 1.77
C THR A 165 2.78 -7.29 2.16
N ILE A 166 2.16 -8.32 1.63
CA ILE A 166 0.74 -8.63 1.87
C ILE A 166 0.65 -10.01 2.50
N THR A 167 -0.02 -10.08 3.64
CA THR A 167 -0.36 -11.35 4.28
C THR A 167 -1.84 -11.64 4.07
N LYS A 168 -2.34 -12.68 4.68
CA LYS A 168 -3.76 -12.99 4.67
C LYS A 168 -4.61 -11.83 5.23
N ASP A 169 -4.10 -11.12 6.23
CA ASP A 169 -4.86 -10.13 7.00
C ASP A 169 -4.32 -8.71 6.95
N THR A 170 -3.09 -8.51 6.48
CA THR A 170 -2.44 -7.20 6.54
C THR A 170 -1.70 -6.85 5.25
N THR A 171 -1.58 -5.56 5.00
CA THR A 171 -0.74 -5.01 3.93
C THR A 171 0.18 -3.98 4.52
N THR A 172 1.47 -4.08 4.22
CA THR A 172 2.51 -3.13 4.65
C THR A 172 3.18 -2.53 3.43
N ILE A 173 3.13 -1.20 3.35
CA ILE A 173 3.76 -0.43 2.29
C ILE A 173 4.98 0.27 2.87
N VAL A 174 6.16 0.00 2.32
CA VAL A 174 7.38 0.74 2.63
C VAL A 174 7.61 1.74 1.51
N ALA A 175 7.56 3.02 1.83
CA ALA A 175 7.68 4.08 0.84
C ALA A 175 9.11 4.21 0.31
N ASN A 176 9.25 4.84 -0.84
CA ASN A 176 10.56 5.18 -1.40
C ASN A 176 11.25 6.22 -0.51
N ASP A 177 12.58 6.24 -0.54
CA ASP A 177 13.41 7.15 0.26
C ASP A 177 13.43 8.59 -0.28
N ASN A 178 12.48 8.97 -1.11
CA ASN A 178 12.39 10.30 -1.68
C ASN A 178 11.77 11.30 -0.69
N GLU A 179 12.23 12.53 -0.74
CA GLU A 179 11.59 13.60 0.00
C GLU A 179 10.14 13.76 -0.48
N ASN A 180 9.19 13.82 0.46
CA ASN A 180 7.76 13.88 0.15
C ASN A 180 7.10 15.02 0.93
N SER A 181 7.14 16.22 0.36
CA SER A 181 6.50 17.41 0.95
C SER A 181 4.97 17.29 1.00
N GLU A 182 4.38 16.54 0.06
CA GLU A 182 2.93 16.31 0.04
C GLU A 182 2.46 15.51 1.24
N LEU A 183 3.28 14.60 1.74
CA LEU A 183 2.98 13.83 2.95
C LEU A 183 2.90 14.75 4.16
N SER A 184 3.85 15.67 4.33
CA SER A 184 3.84 16.66 5.41
C SER A 184 2.60 17.57 5.32
N ASN A 185 2.25 18.00 4.11
CA ASN A 185 1.06 18.81 3.86
C ASN A 185 -0.22 18.05 4.19
N ARG A 186 -0.26 16.76 3.85
CA ARG A 186 -1.41 15.90 4.17
C ARG A 186 -1.62 15.78 5.68
N ILE A 187 -0.55 15.51 6.42
CA ILE A 187 -0.58 15.41 7.88
C ILE A 187 -1.06 16.73 8.49
N ALA A 188 -0.52 17.86 8.02
CA ALA A 188 -0.93 19.18 8.49
C ALA A 188 -2.42 19.44 8.24
N SER A 189 -2.93 19.02 7.09
CA SER A 189 -4.35 19.14 6.74
C SER A 189 -5.23 18.32 7.70
N ILE A 190 -4.83 17.11 8.02
CA ILE A 190 -5.58 16.24 8.96
C ILE A 190 -5.57 16.86 10.36
N LYS A 191 -4.45 17.42 10.80
CA LYS A 191 -4.35 18.11 12.08
C LYS A 191 -5.28 19.31 12.16
N ARG A 192 -5.44 20.06 11.06
CA ARG A 192 -6.40 21.17 11.00
C ARG A 192 -7.84 20.68 11.16
N GLU A 193 -8.21 19.60 10.46
CA GLU A 193 -9.54 19.00 10.63
C GLU A 193 -9.77 18.56 12.07
N LEU A 194 -8.76 17.97 12.69
CA LEU A 194 -8.82 17.52 14.09
C LEU A 194 -9.11 18.70 15.03
N ASP A 195 -8.51 19.85 14.80
CA ASP A 195 -8.73 21.05 15.62
C ASP A 195 -10.12 21.65 15.41
N GLU A 196 -10.73 21.43 14.26
CA GLU A 196 -12.01 22.01 13.88
C GLU A 196 -13.23 21.15 14.23
N THR A 197 -13.05 19.84 14.40
CA THR A 197 -14.18 18.95 14.66
C THR A 197 -14.53 18.90 16.15
N ASP A 198 -15.85 18.83 16.43
CA ASP A 198 -16.38 18.64 17.79
C ASP A 198 -16.75 17.18 18.08
N SER A 199 -16.71 16.32 17.06
CA SER A 199 -17.06 14.90 17.20
C SER A 199 -15.89 14.11 17.79
N ASP A 200 -16.09 13.48 18.94
CA ASP A 200 -15.06 12.61 19.56
C ASP A 200 -14.72 11.42 18.68
N TYR A 201 -15.70 10.87 17.97
CA TYR A 201 -15.48 9.76 17.05
C TYR A 201 -14.60 10.20 15.86
N ASP A 202 -14.88 11.36 15.27
CA ASP A 202 -14.09 11.90 14.18
C ASP A 202 -12.67 12.23 14.65
N LYS A 203 -12.51 12.75 15.86
CA LYS A 203 -11.18 12.99 16.44
C LYS A 203 -10.38 11.71 16.55
N GLU A 204 -10.99 10.62 17.02
CA GLU A 204 -10.34 9.32 17.09
C GLU A 204 -9.86 8.85 15.73
N LYS A 205 -10.72 8.94 14.71
CA LYS A 205 -10.39 8.51 13.35
C LYS A 205 -9.32 9.38 12.69
N LEU A 206 -9.36 10.68 12.92
CA LEU A 206 -8.32 11.59 12.43
C LEU A 206 -6.97 11.32 13.11
N ASN A 207 -6.97 11.06 14.43
CA ASN A 207 -5.76 10.68 15.15
C ASN A 207 -5.16 9.36 14.64
N GLU A 208 -6.00 8.38 14.32
CA GLU A 208 -5.54 7.12 13.71
C GLU A 208 -4.83 7.37 12.38
N ARG A 209 -5.40 8.24 11.54
CA ARG A 209 -4.78 8.57 10.24
C ARG A 209 -3.43 9.27 10.42
N ILE A 210 -3.36 10.22 11.35
CA ILE A 210 -2.09 10.92 11.67
C ILE A 210 -1.04 9.91 12.14
N ALA A 211 -1.42 9.01 13.05
CA ALA A 211 -0.51 8.00 13.58
C ALA A 211 0.03 7.08 12.47
N LYS A 212 -0.81 6.65 11.55
CA LYS A 212 -0.39 5.80 10.43
C LYS A 212 0.57 6.53 9.47
N LEU A 213 0.26 7.78 9.14
CA LEU A 213 1.08 8.56 8.20
C LEU A 213 2.39 9.04 8.82
N ALA A 214 2.35 9.49 10.07
CA ALA A 214 3.52 10.05 10.76
C ALA A 214 4.38 8.98 11.44
N GLY A 215 3.77 7.87 11.87
CA GLY A 215 4.48 6.81 12.60
C GLY A 215 5.39 5.97 11.73
N GLY A 216 5.08 5.84 10.45
CA GLY A 216 5.85 5.04 9.52
C GLY A 216 5.88 3.56 9.84
N VAL A 217 6.88 2.87 9.32
CA VAL A 217 7.13 1.45 9.58
C VAL A 217 8.58 1.26 10.00
N ALA A 218 8.79 0.31 10.90
CA ALA A 218 10.15 -0.06 11.31
C ALA A 218 10.67 -1.18 10.42
N VAL A 219 11.87 -1.01 9.90
CA VAL A 219 12.56 -1.99 9.06
C VAL A 219 13.81 -2.44 9.79
N ILE A 220 13.88 -3.74 10.07
CA ILE A 220 15.10 -4.34 10.64
C ILE A 220 15.90 -4.89 9.47
N LYS A 221 17.06 -4.29 9.22
CA LYS A 221 17.97 -4.74 8.17
C LYS A 221 18.94 -5.75 8.80
N VAL A 222 18.75 -7.02 8.46
CA VAL A 222 19.59 -8.11 8.98
C VAL A 222 20.87 -8.18 8.18
N GLY A 223 22.03 -8.21 8.87
CA GLY A 223 23.32 -8.35 8.23
C GLY A 223 23.42 -9.66 7.46
N ALA A 224 23.95 -9.56 6.22
CA ALA A 224 24.15 -10.76 5.40
C ALA A 224 25.36 -11.54 5.88
N PRO A 225 25.31 -12.87 5.94
CA PRO A 225 26.49 -13.67 6.22
C PRO A 225 27.51 -13.55 5.09
N THR A 226 28.76 -13.45 5.45
CA THR A 226 29.86 -13.45 4.48
C THR A 226 30.20 -14.85 4.00
#